data_337be6bb4a7722da47d212b74bf45d63
#
_entry.id   337be6bb4a7722da47d212b74bf45d63
#
_cell.length_a   1.000
_cell.length_b   1.000
_cell.length_c   1.000
_cell.angle_alpha   90.00
_cell.angle_beta   90.00
_cell.angle_gamma   90.00
#
_symmetry.space_group_name_H-M   'P 1'
#
loop_
_entity.id
_entity.type
_entity.pdbx_description
1 polymer ?
#
loop_
_entity_poly.entity_id
_entity_poly.type
_entity_poly.pdbx_seq_one_letter_code
_entity_poly.pdbx_strand_id
1 'polypeptide(L)'
;MERLGIEVIFGIPGAHILPVYDSLYDSKIKSVLVKHEQGAAFMAGGYARASGKIAACITTAGPGATNLVTGIANAYADKQPILVITGETSTHIFGKGGLQESSGEGGSIDQVALFSGITRYHKLIERTDYLPTVLNQATKHLLSTTPGPVVLSIPYNVQKEMVDASVLDQVSFTRMTGGCLLAEQYIDKSVELIREAKRPLIIAGYGCIRSGAQEHLRRISERLNIPVTSSLKAKGAIDERSALSLGSLGVTSGGYAMRYLEQEADLVLVLGAGFNERTSYVWDKHLLAGKTLIQVDNSDQQLEKVFRADLVVHADLGTYLQTLDTAIQAQKVAEKGPVDIATFIAATQAQADAAGKTIFNRQFDHVRAFYSWLEHRFPDGLVMFDDNIVFAQNFYRVSAKDRFYPNTGVSSLGHAIPAAIGTSFEVDQPLFAMIGDGGFQMCAMEIMTAVNYDIPLNIILFNNNTMGLIRKNQHHLYQDRFIDCDFTNPDFALLAQSFGIKHCRVDSEQDLTKLEAIDFYHGINLIEIMIDQDAYPNYSSRR
;
A
#
# COMPACT_ATOMS: atom_id res chain seq x y z
N MET A 1 3.84 16.92 -17.95
CA MET A 1 3.39 16.69 -16.57
C MET A 1 2.05 17.37 -16.29
N GLU A 2 1.88 18.66 -16.52
CA GLU A 2 0.62 19.39 -16.28
C GLU A 2 -0.59 18.79 -17.01
N ARG A 3 -0.44 18.38 -18.29
CA ARG A 3 -1.51 17.70 -19.06
C ARG A 3 -1.90 16.31 -18.49
N LEU A 4 -1.03 15.69 -17.68
CA LEU A 4 -1.32 14.47 -16.94
C LEU A 4 -2.01 14.73 -15.59
N GLY A 5 -2.22 16.01 -15.23
CA GLY A 5 -2.76 16.39 -13.93
C GLY A 5 -1.81 16.14 -12.77
N ILE A 6 -0.49 16.13 -13.02
CA ILE A 6 0.52 16.03 -11.97
C ILE A 6 0.58 17.37 -11.24
N GLU A 7 0.32 17.35 -9.95
CA GLU A 7 0.27 18.52 -9.08
C GLU A 7 1.50 18.63 -8.17
N VAL A 8 2.17 17.52 -7.91
CA VAL A 8 3.34 17.44 -7.03
C VAL A 8 4.43 16.56 -7.64
N ILE A 9 5.68 16.97 -7.45
CA ILE A 9 6.87 16.22 -7.84
C ILE A 9 7.87 16.18 -6.68
N PHE A 10 8.45 15.01 -6.45
CA PHE A 10 9.39 14.75 -5.36
C PHE A 10 10.78 14.46 -5.93
N GLY A 11 11.83 15.02 -5.35
CA GLY A 11 13.16 14.72 -5.84
C GLY A 11 14.27 15.57 -5.25
N ILE A 12 15.46 15.39 -5.81
CA ILE A 12 16.67 16.14 -5.48
C ILE A 12 17.26 16.70 -6.76
N PRO A 13 17.51 18.02 -6.85
CA PRO A 13 18.17 18.62 -8.01
C PRO A 13 19.62 18.14 -8.11
N GLY A 14 20.10 17.99 -9.35
CA GLY A 14 21.48 17.65 -9.63
C GLY A 14 21.89 18.08 -11.04
N ALA A 15 23.18 18.02 -11.35
CA ALA A 15 23.73 18.62 -12.56
C ALA A 15 23.04 18.22 -13.88
N HIS A 16 22.63 16.94 -13.99
CA HIS A 16 22.07 16.40 -15.24
C HIS A 16 20.55 16.56 -15.39
N ILE A 17 19.88 17.27 -14.45
CA ILE A 17 18.42 17.46 -14.48
C ILE A 17 18.01 18.94 -14.32
N LEU A 18 18.96 19.84 -14.18
CA LEU A 18 18.71 21.27 -13.95
C LEU A 18 17.80 21.93 -14.99
N PRO A 19 17.87 21.63 -16.30
CA PRO A 19 16.96 22.25 -17.26
C PRO A 19 15.49 21.91 -17.01
N VAL A 20 15.19 20.73 -16.49
CA VAL A 20 13.82 20.37 -16.09
C VAL A 20 13.41 21.10 -14.81
N TYR A 21 14.32 21.24 -13.83
CA TYR A 21 14.06 22.04 -12.61
C TYR A 21 13.85 23.52 -12.91
N ASP A 22 14.60 24.07 -13.87
CA ASP A 22 14.41 25.46 -14.34
C ASP A 22 12.99 25.65 -14.89
N SER A 23 12.51 24.70 -15.70
CA SER A 23 11.14 24.72 -16.22
C SER A 23 10.06 24.55 -15.13
N LEU A 24 10.37 23.92 -14.01
CA LEU A 24 9.45 23.78 -12.87
C LEU A 24 9.26 25.11 -12.13
N TYR A 25 10.21 26.04 -12.22
CA TYR A 25 10.13 27.35 -11.57
C TYR A 25 8.89 28.14 -12.03
N ASP A 26 8.56 28.06 -13.31
CA ASP A 26 7.40 28.73 -13.90
C ASP A 26 6.13 27.86 -13.95
N SER A 27 6.21 26.60 -13.46
CA SER A 27 5.09 25.66 -13.44
C SER A 27 4.24 25.79 -12.17
N LYS A 28 2.98 25.34 -12.27
CA LYS A 28 2.09 25.19 -11.10
C LYS A 28 2.37 23.93 -10.29
N ILE A 29 3.23 23.04 -10.76
CA ILE A 29 3.57 21.80 -10.09
C ILE A 29 4.42 22.11 -8.85
N LYS A 30 3.97 21.67 -7.69
CA LYS A 30 4.71 21.84 -6.43
C LYS A 30 5.92 20.92 -6.43
N SER A 31 7.13 21.49 -6.35
CA SER A 31 8.37 20.72 -6.21
C SER A 31 8.71 20.54 -4.74
N VAL A 32 8.97 19.31 -4.31
CA VAL A 32 9.30 18.94 -2.94
C VAL A 32 10.71 18.37 -2.88
N LEU A 33 11.59 19.08 -2.17
CA LEU A 33 12.97 18.65 -1.91
C LEU A 33 12.98 17.61 -0.80
N VAL A 34 13.32 16.38 -1.14
CA VAL A 34 13.44 15.26 -0.20
C VAL A 34 14.85 15.14 0.37
N LYS A 35 15.08 14.18 1.27
CA LYS A 35 16.40 13.92 1.86
C LYS A 35 17.13 12.74 1.23
N HIS A 36 16.37 11.87 0.57
CA HIS A 36 16.88 10.73 -0.20
C HIS A 36 15.91 10.37 -1.31
N GLU A 37 16.38 9.93 -2.48
CA GLU A 37 15.50 9.64 -3.62
C GLU A 37 14.57 8.44 -3.36
N GLN A 38 14.97 7.48 -2.54
CA GLN A 38 14.06 6.42 -2.08
C GLN A 38 12.83 7.02 -1.38
N GLY A 39 13.05 8.05 -0.54
CA GLY A 39 11.98 8.82 0.09
C GLY A 39 11.07 9.50 -0.94
N ALA A 40 11.65 10.07 -2.02
CA ALA A 40 10.86 10.65 -3.12
C ALA A 40 9.91 9.62 -3.74
N ALA A 41 10.41 8.42 -4.04
CA ALA A 41 9.60 7.37 -4.64
C ALA A 41 8.50 6.85 -3.69
N PHE A 42 8.77 6.74 -2.39
CA PHE A 42 7.76 6.40 -1.40
C PHE A 42 6.73 7.52 -1.22
N MET A 43 7.13 8.80 -1.22
CA MET A 43 6.21 9.94 -1.18
C MET A 43 5.30 9.94 -2.40
N ALA A 44 5.87 9.77 -3.60
CA ALA A 44 5.10 9.66 -4.83
C ALA A 44 4.10 8.48 -4.80
N GLY A 45 4.53 7.34 -4.24
CA GLY A 45 3.67 6.17 -4.03
C GLY A 45 2.53 6.44 -3.05
N GLY A 46 2.81 7.09 -1.93
CA GLY A 46 1.80 7.51 -0.93
C GLY A 46 0.77 8.46 -1.54
N TYR A 47 1.23 9.50 -2.23
CA TYR A 47 0.37 10.44 -2.95
C TYR A 47 -0.53 9.72 -3.96
N ALA A 48 0.06 8.92 -4.86
CA ALA A 48 -0.71 8.22 -5.90
C ALA A 48 -1.73 7.24 -5.32
N ARG A 49 -1.40 6.59 -4.19
CA ARG A 49 -2.28 5.63 -3.52
C ARG A 49 -3.46 6.31 -2.84
N ALA A 50 -3.25 7.46 -2.22
CA ALA A 50 -4.28 8.19 -1.51
C ALA A 50 -5.19 9.00 -2.45
N SER A 51 -4.63 9.61 -3.49
CA SER A 51 -5.34 10.49 -4.43
C SER A 51 -5.94 9.76 -5.64
N GLY A 52 -5.37 8.61 -6.02
CA GLY A 52 -5.66 7.98 -7.32
C GLY A 52 -5.11 8.75 -8.53
N LYS A 53 -4.35 9.84 -8.30
CA LYS A 53 -3.69 10.67 -9.32
C LYS A 53 -2.30 10.12 -9.67
N ILE A 54 -1.70 10.65 -10.72
CA ILE A 54 -0.31 10.36 -11.08
C ILE A 54 0.59 11.27 -10.26
N ALA A 55 1.60 10.68 -9.59
CA ALA A 55 2.68 11.43 -8.96
C ALA A 55 3.93 11.43 -9.85
N ALA A 56 4.91 12.27 -9.52
CA ALA A 56 6.18 12.26 -10.22
C ALA A 56 7.38 12.29 -9.28
N CYS A 57 8.46 11.66 -9.73
CA CYS A 57 9.80 11.80 -9.17
C CYS A 57 10.74 12.42 -10.19
N ILE A 58 11.68 13.22 -9.71
CA ILE A 58 12.69 13.85 -10.56
C ILE A 58 14.06 13.76 -9.89
N THR A 59 15.06 13.25 -10.61
CA THR A 59 16.42 13.07 -10.08
C THR A 59 17.49 13.25 -11.13
N THR A 60 18.73 13.44 -10.67
CA THR A 60 19.89 13.42 -11.53
C THR A 60 20.21 12.00 -12.05
N ALA A 61 21.19 11.86 -12.90
CA ALA A 61 21.75 10.59 -13.38
C ALA A 61 22.52 9.85 -12.25
N GLY A 62 22.85 8.60 -12.51
CA GLY A 62 23.69 7.79 -11.63
C GLY A 62 23.06 7.55 -10.26
N PRO A 63 23.64 8.10 -9.17
CA PRO A 63 23.16 7.84 -7.81
C PRO A 63 21.71 8.29 -7.59
N GLY A 64 21.26 9.39 -8.23
CA GLY A 64 19.87 9.84 -8.13
C GLY A 64 18.89 8.81 -8.70
N ALA A 65 19.22 8.20 -9.82
CA ALA A 65 18.41 7.15 -10.42
C ALA A 65 18.48 5.83 -9.61
N THR A 66 19.69 5.39 -9.22
CA THR A 66 19.84 4.11 -8.50
C THR A 66 19.18 4.13 -7.13
N ASN A 67 19.19 5.26 -6.43
CA ASN A 67 18.53 5.41 -5.14
C ASN A 67 16.99 5.28 -5.21
N LEU A 68 16.36 5.49 -6.38
CA LEU A 68 14.92 5.32 -6.56
C LEU A 68 14.47 3.85 -6.60
N VAL A 69 15.35 2.91 -6.90
CA VAL A 69 15.03 1.52 -7.29
C VAL A 69 14.06 0.84 -6.32
N THR A 70 14.35 0.86 -5.02
CA THR A 70 13.48 0.22 -4.01
C THR A 70 12.07 0.83 -4.00
N GLY A 71 11.97 2.16 -4.03
CA GLY A 71 10.68 2.83 -4.00
C GLY A 71 9.87 2.60 -5.28
N ILE A 72 10.53 2.59 -6.43
CA ILE A 72 9.87 2.29 -7.71
C ILE A 72 9.45 0.82 -7.79
N ALA A 73 10.26 -0.13 -7.28
CA ALA A 73 9.87 -1.52 -7.17
C ALA A 73 8.61 -1.70 -6.29
N ASN A 74 8.52 -0.96 -5.18
CA ASN A 74 7.32 -0.96 -4.33
C ASN A 74 6.10 -0.43 -5.09
N ALA A 75 6.24 0.68 -5.80
CA ALA A 75 5.17 1.25 -6.63
C ALA A 75 4.74 0.29 -7.76
N TYR A 76 5.67 -0.44 -8.37
CA TYR A 76 5.38 -1.44 -9.39
C TYR A 76 4.54 -2.59 -8.85
N ALA A 77 4.96 -3.15 -7.70
CA ALA A 77 4.23 -4.23 -7.03
C ALA A 77 2.82 -3.81 -6.60
N ASP A 78 2.65 -2.52 -6.24
CA ASP A 78 1.37 -1.93 -5.83
C ASP A 78 0.57 -1.31 -6.98
N LYS A 79 1.07 -1.41 -8.22
CA LYS A 79 0.43 -0.87 -9.43
C LYS A 79 0.12 0.64 -9.30
N GLN A 80 1.06 1.41 -8.77
CA GLN A 80 0.93 2.85 -8.56
C GLN A 80 1.45 3.61 -9.79
N PRO A 81 0.70 4.58 -10.33
CA PRO A 81 1.13 5.37 -11.47
C PRO A 81 2.13 6.45 -11.02
N ILE A 82 3.42 6.22 -11.25
CA ILE A 82 4.47 7.19 -10.97
C ILE A 82 5.25 7.48 -12.24
N LEU A 83 5.34 8.75 -12.61
CA LEU A 83 6.23 9.21 -13.66
C LEU A 83 7.58 9.56 -13.03
N VAL A 84 8.63 8.89 -13.47
CA VAL A 84 10.00 9.16 -13.06
C VAL A 84 10.74 9.84 -14.21
N ILE A 85 11.33 11.00 -13.96
CA ILE A 85 12.20 11.70 -14.88
C ILE A 85 13.60 11.70 -14.30
N THR A 86 14.53 11.06 -14.99
CA THR A 86 15.95 11.05 -14.62
C THR A 86 16.77 11.84 -15.62
N GLY A 87 17.78 12.53 -15.13
CA GLY A 87 18.82 13.07 -15.99
C GLY A 87 19.72 11.98 -16.57
N GLU A 88 20.51 12.36 -17.56
CA GLU A 88 21.63 11.59 -18.10
C GLU A 88 22.69 12.57 -18.61
N THR A 89 23.93 12.11 -18.77
CA THR A 89 24.98 12.90 -19.41
C THR A 89 24.60 13.23 -20.85
N SER A 90 25.25 14.23 -21.44
CA SER A 90 24.98 14.59 -22.84
C SER A 90 25.37 13.43 -23.78
N THR A 91 24.56 13.20 -24.80
CA THR A 91 24.74 12.07 -25.75
C THR A 91 26.12 11.98 -26.39
N HIS A 92 26.78 13.12 -26.64
CA HIS A 92 28.15 13.16 -27.20
C HIS A 92 29.24 12.72 -26.21
N ILE A 93 28.89 12.50 -24.93
CA ILE A 93 29.81 12.04 -23.88
C ILE A 93 29.70 10.51 -23.68
N PHE A 94 28.67 9.87 -24.16
CA PHE A 94 28.43 8.45 -23.97
C PHE A 94 29.66 7.59 -24.29
N GLY A 95 29.99 6.66 -23.41
CA GLY A 95 31.16 5.80 -23.49
C GLY A 95 32.51 6.45 -23.14
N LYS A 96 32.53 7.72 -22.72
CA LYS A 96 33.77 8.47 -22.44
C LYS A 96 34.03 8.69 -20.94
N GLY A 97 33.22 8.15 -20.07
CA GLY A 97 33.38 8.28 -18.61
C GLY A 97 32.95 9.66 -18.07
N GLY A 98 31.85 10.20 -18.57
CA GLY A 98 31.26 11.43 -18.06
C GLY A 98 30.86 11.34 -16.58
N LEU A 99 30.76 12.49 -15.91
CA LEU A 99 30.26 12.54 -14.52
C LEU A 99 28.87 11.92 -14.46
N GLN A 100 28.69 10.93 -13.55
CA GLN A 100 27.41 10.21 -13.36
C GLN A 100 26.86 9.57 -14.63
N GLU A 101 27.70 9.30 -15.63
CA GLU A 101 27.28 8.62 -16.85
C GLU A 101 26.60 7.29 -16.52
N SER A 102 25.44 7.07 -17.09
CA SER A 102 24.61 5.89 -16.84
C SER A 102 23.98 5.38 -18.13
N SER A 103 24.69 5.57 -19.25
CA SER A 103 24.26 5.24 -20.61
C SER A 103 24.34 3.74 -20.95
N GLY A 104 25.08 2.96 -20.15
CA GLY A 104 25.41 1.57 -20.45
C GLY A 104 26.64 1.38 -21.36
N GLU A 105 27.24 2.48 -21.80
CA GLU A 105 28.41 2.45 -22.67
C GLU A 105 29.72 2.70 -21.90
N GLY A 106 30.84 2.31 -22.47
CA GLY A 106 32.18 2.59 -21.93
C GLY A 106 32.43 2.03 -20.52
N GLY A 107 31.63 1.07 -20.05
CA GLY A 107 31.73 0.50 -18.71
C GLY A 107 30.89 1.27 -17.66
N SER A 108 30.09 2.26 -18.07
CA SER A 108 29.11 2.91 -17.19
C SER A 108 27.93 1.99 -16.88
N ILE A 109 27.17 2.30 -15.82
CA ILE A 109 25.92 1.59 -15.55
C ILE A 109 24.88 1.91 -16.64
N ASP A 110 23.97 0.97 -16.90
CA ASP A 110 22.79 1.21 -17.73
C ASP A 110 21.59 1.47 -16.81
N GLN A 111 21.28 2.76 -16.54
CA GLN A 111 20.18 3.11 -15.64
C GLN A 111 18.81 2.74 -16.22
N VAL A 112 18.65 2.70 -17.54
CA VAL A 112 17.38 2.33 -18.17
C VAL A 112 17.15 0.83 -18.05
N ALA A 113 18.15 0.01 -18.27
CA ALA A 113 18.09 -1.42 -18.05
C ALA A 113 17.84 -1.76 -16.57
N LEU A 114 18.42 -0.99 -15.65
CA LEU A 114 18.17 -1.14 -14.21
C LEU A 114 16.68 -1.09 -13.84
N PHE A 115 15.90 -0.26 -14.52
CA PHE A 115 14.46 -0.11 -14.28
C PHE A 115 13.58 -1.12 -15.04
N SER A 116 14.13 -1.92 -15.95
CA SER A 116 13.36 -2.79 -16.85
C SER A 116 12.43 -3.78 -16.12
N GLY A 117 12.87 -4.34 -14.98
CA GLY A 117 12.12 -5.31 -14.19
C GLY A 117 11.09 -4.71 -13.22
N ILE A 118 11.10 -3.38 -13.02
CA ILE A 118 10.32 -2.69 -11.99
C ILE A 118 9.48 -1.53 -12.53
N THR A 119 9.33 -1.44 -13.85
CA THR A 119 8.52 -0.42 -14.51
C THR A 119 7.62 -1.02 -15.60
N ARG A 120 6.55 -0.32 -15.95
CA ARG A 120 5.69 -0.68 -17.08
C ARG A 120 6.26 -0.18 -18.40
N TYR A 121 7.02 0.89 -18.36
CA TYR A 121 7.70 1.46 -19.50
C TYR A 121 8.93 2.22 -19.02
N HIS A 122 10.03 2.10 -19.74
CA HIS A 122 11.27 2.82 -19.50
C HIS A 122 11.92 3.17 -20.83
N LYS A 123 12.51 4.35 -20.93
CA LYS A 123 13.10 4.83 -22.18
C LYS A 123 14.18 5.88 -21.94
N LEU A 124 15.33 5.70 -22.60
CA LEU A 124 16.32 6.76 -22.84
C LEU A 124 15.87 7.57 -24.06
N ILE A 125 15.74 8.89 -23.91
CA ILE A 125 15.27 9.80 -24.94
C ILE A 125 16.49 10.53 -25.51
N GLU A 126 17.12 9.96 -26.52
CA GLU A 126 18.35 10.49 -27.10
C GLU A 126 18.11 11.61 -28.12
N ARG A 127 16.88 11.76 -28.60
CA ARG A 127 16.47 12.75 -29.62
C ARG A 127 14.99 13.13 -29.40
N THR A 128 14.65 14.32 -29.85
CA THR A 128 13.29 14.88 -29.67
C THR A 128 12.32 14.53 -30.81
N ASP A 129 12.78 14.05 -31.95
CA ASP A 129 11.96 13.77 -33.14
C ASP A 129 10.92 12.63 -32.95
N TYR A 130 11.15 11.71 -32.02
CA TYR A 130 10.20 10.65 -31.66
C TYR A 130 9.53 10.84 -30.29
N LEU A 131 9.66 12.04 -29.70
CA LEU A 131 9.09 12.36 -28.40
C LEU A 131 7.58 12.08 -28.30
N PRO A 132 6.73 12.38 -29.32
CA PRO A 132 5.30 12.05 -29.29
C PRO A 132 5.05 10.54 -29.04
N THR A 133 5.82 9.69 -29.71
CA THR A 133 5.71 8.23 -29.55
C THR A 133 6.05 7.79 -28.13
N VAL A 134 7.14 8.30 -27.55
CA VAL A 134 7.55 8.00 -26.18
C VAL A 134 6.50 8.46 -25.17
N LEU A 135 6.00 9.70 -25.33
CA LEU A 135 4.98 10.24 -24.45
C LEU A 135 3.66 9.45 -24.53
N ASN A 136 3.25 9.02 -25.74
CA ASN A 136 2.08 8.16 -25.89
C ASN A 136 2.23 6.82 -25.19
N GLN A 137 3.40 6.19 -25.24
CA GLN A 137 3.64 4.95 -24.50
C GLN A 137 3.64 5.21 -22.98
N ALA A 138 4.29 6.26 -22.52
CA ALA A 138 4.31 6.64 -21.12
C ALA A 138 2.90 6.87 -20.57
N THR A 139 2.10 7.71 -21.26
CA THR A 139 0.72 8.02 -20.84
C THR A 139 -0.18 6.79 -20.86
N LYS A 140 -0.05 5.92 -21.88
CA LYS A 140 -0.79 4.66 -21.95
C LYS A 140 -0.58 3.79 -20.73
N HIS A 141 0.65 3.68 -20.23
CA HIS A 141 0.95 2.85 -19.06
C HIS A 141 0.56 3.52 -17.74
N LEU A 142 0.69 4.86 -17.63
CA LEU A 142 0.28 5.60 -16.44
C LEU A 142 -1.25 5.65 -16.28
N LEU A 143 -2.00 5.72 -17.40
CA LEU A 143 -3.46 5.88 -17.43
C LEU A 143 -4.20 4.55 -17.67
N SER A 144 -3.49 3.40 -17.69
CA SER A 144 -4.10 2.08 -17.89
C SER A 144 -4.95 1.64 -16.69
N THR A 145 -5.78 0.63 -16.87
CA THR A 145 -6.56 0.00 -15.78
C THR A 145 -5.68 -0.74 -14.78
N THR A 146 -4.48 -1.16 -15.20
CA THR A 146 -3.43 -1.74 -14.34
C THR A 146 -2.15 -0.91 -14.44
N PRO A 147 -2.14 0.35 -13.94
CA PRO A 147 -1.02 1.26 -14.12
C PRO A 147 0.23 0.80 -13.36
N GLY A 148 1.30 1.53 -13.54
CA GLY A 148 2.53 1.34 -12.78
C GLY A 148 3.56 2.40 -13.16
N PRO A 149 4.75 2.34 -12.56
CA PRO A 149 5.80 3.31 -12.80
C PRO A 149 6.28 3.34 -14.26
N VAL A 150 6.60 4.54 -14.71
CA VAL A 150 7.22 4.83 -16.00
C VAL A 150 8.47 5.63 -15.76
N VAL A 151 9.60 5.25 -16.38
CA VAL A 151 10.88 5.97 -16.28
C VAL A 151 11.26 6.55 -17.65
N LEU A 152 11.51 7.85 -17.67
CA LEU A 152 12.04 8.55 -18.82
C LEU A 152 13.40 9.16 -18.45
N SER A 153 14.45 8.64 -19.05
CA SER A 153 15.80 9.17 -18.90
C SER A 153 16.09 10.16 -20.04
N ILE A 154 16.50 11.38 -19.70
CA ILE A 154 16.66 12.45 -20.69
C ILE A 154 18.07 13.04 -20.58
N PRO A 155 18.92 12.86 -21.62
CA PRO A 155 20.26 13.45 -21.65
C PRO A 155 20.23 14.97 -21.57
N TYR A 156 21.20 15.54 -20.88
CA TYR A 156 21.28 16.97 -20.57
C TYR A 156 21.20 17.89 -21.80
N ASN A 157 21.83 17.50 -22.92
CA ASN A 157 21.72 18.26 -24.16
C ASN A 157 20.30 18.18 -24.76
N VAL A 158 19.63 17.04 -24.67
CA VAL A 158 18.25 16.84 -25.18
C VAL A 158 17.24 17.63 -24.36
N GLN A 159 17.44 17.76 -23.04
CA GLN A 159 16.59 18.60 -22.18
C GLN A 159 16.58 20.08 -22.61
N LYS A 160 17.62 20.54 -23.32
CA LYS A 160 17.77 21.93 -23.79
C LYS A 160 17.22 22.15 -25.21
N GLU A 161 16.85 21.08 -25.91
CA GLU A 161 16.33 21.23 -27.27
C GLU A 161 14.95 21.91 -27.25
N MET A 162 14.76 22.86 -28.17
CA MET A 162 13.46 23.49 -28.37
C MET A 162 12.56 22.54 -29.16
N VAL A 163 11.39 22.25 -28.62
CA VAL A 163 10.39 21.39 -29.24
C VAL A 163 9.10 22.18 -29.44
N ASP A 164 8.48 22.00 -30.60
CA ASP A 164 7.19 22.62 -30.88
C ASP A 164 6.10 22.07 -29.96
N ALA A 165 5.29 22.92 -29.35
CA ALA A 165 4.24 22.54 -28.42
C ALA A 165 3.19 21.59 -29.03
N SER A 166 3.03 21.61 -30.38
CA SER A 166 2.12 20.70 -31.11
C SER A 166 2.46 19.23 -30.95
N VAL A 167 3.66 18.89 -30.46
CA VAL A 167 4.00 17.51 -30.01
C VAL A 167 2.97 16.95 -29.05
N LEU A 168 2.44 17.80 -28.15
CA LEU A 168 1.43 17.39 -27.17
C LEU A 168 0.06 17.10 -27.76
N ASP A 169 -0.24 17.65 -28.96
CA ASP A 169 -1.51 17.38 -29.65
C ASP A 169 -1.55 15.96 -30.25
N GLN A 170 -0.38 15.33 -30.37
CA GLN A 170 -0.23 13.94 -30.82
C GLN A 170 -0.25 12.93 -29.66
N VAL A 171 -0.38 13.39 -28.41
CA VAL A 171 -0.34 12.53 -27.20
C VAL A 171 -1.75 12.38 -26.62
N SER A 172 -2.16 11.15 -26.39
CA SER A 172 -3.43 10.85 -25.72
C SER A 172 -3.27 10.93 -24.19
N PHE A 173 -4.07 11.78 -23.57
CA PHE A 173 -4.18 11.92 -22.11
C PHE A 173 -5.46 11.32 -21.55
N THR A 174 -6.12 10.44 -22.30
CA THR A 174 -7.37 9.82 -21.88
C THR A 174 -7.10 8.63 -20.98
N ARG A 175 -7.67 8.63 -19.76
CA ARG A 175 -7.62 7.47 -18.87
C ARG A 175 -8.39 6.32 -19.51
N MET A 176 -7.76 5.15 -19.59
CA MET A 176 -8.44 3.95 -20.03
C MET A 176 -9.46 3.55 -18.96
N THR A 177 -10.73 3.67 -19.29
CA THR A 177 -11.80 3.09 -18.48
C THR A 177 -11.89 1.61 -18.79
N GLY A 178 -11.79 0.75 -17.77
CA GLY A 178 -11.87 -0.70 -17.92
C GLY A 178 -13.29 -1.16 -18.28
N GLY A 179 -13.77 -0.79 -19.44
CA GLY A 179 -14.99 -1.29 -20.00
C GLY A 179 -14.77 -2.66 -20.65
N CYS A 180 -14.41 -3.70 -19.90
CA CYS A 180 -14.82 -5.04 -20.33
C CYS A 180 -16.34 -5.04 -20.31
N LEU A 181 -16.96 -5.28 -21.47
CA LEU A 181 -18.38 -5.58 -21.54
C LEU A 181 -18.63 -6.80 -20.66
N LEU A 182 -19.15 -6.56 -19.47
CA LEU A 182 -19.53 -7.62 -18.56
C LEU A 182 -20.75 -8.32 -19.17
N ALA A 183 -20.55 -9.51 -19.71
CA ALA A 183 -21.65 -10.26 -20.30
C ALA A 183 -22.65 -10.67 -19.20
N GLU A 184 -23.92 -10.47 -19.47
CA GLU A 184 -25.04 -10.75 -18.56
C GLU A 184 -24.99 -12.16 -17.96
N GLN A 185 -24.57 -13.13 -18.76
CA GLN A 185 -24.40 -14.53 -18.32
C GLN A 185 -23.52 -14.72 -17.09
N TYR A 186 -22.48 -13.86 -16.89
CA TYR A 186 -21.62 -13.93 -15.69
C TYR A 186 -22.36 -13.45 -14.45
N ILE A 187 -23.20 -12.44 -14.60
CA ILE A 187 -24.04 -11.92 -13.51
C ILE A 187 -25.12 -12.94 -13.15
N ASP A 188 -25.82 -13.50 -14.16
CA ASP A 188 -26.85 -14.49 -13.92
C ASP A 188 -26.29 -15.74 -13.24
N LYS A 189 -25.10 -16.19 -13.66
CA LYS A 189 -24.44 -17.33 -13.00
C LYS A 189 -23.98 -17.00 -11.60
N SER A 190 -23.51 -15.78 -11.36
CA SER A 190 -23.16 -15.31 -9.99
C SER A 190 -24.40 -15.32 -9.09
N VAL A 191 -25.54 -14.81 -9.57
CA VAL A 191 -26.80 -14.78 -8.82
C VAL A 191 -27.30 -16.21 -8.54
N GLU A 192 -27.21 -17.12 -9.53
CA GLU A 192 -27.56 -18.53 -9.36
C GLU A 192 -26.74 -19.17 -8.24
N LEU A 193 -25.41 -19.07 -8.29
CA LEU A 193 -24.51 -19.65 -7.29
C LEU A 193 -24.75 -19.04 -5.90
N ILE A 194 -24.95 -17.72 -5.82
CA ILE A 194 -25.30 -17.06 -4.56
C ILE A 194 -26.64 -17.59 -4.03
N ARG A 195 -27.64 -17.79 -4.90
CA ARG A 195 -28.96 -18.28 -4.50
C ARG A 195 -28.89 -19.69 -3.92
N GLU A 196 -28.11 -20.57 -4.51
CA GLU A 196 -27.92 -21.97 -4.09
C GLU A 196 -27.13 -22.10 -2.80
N ALA A 197 -26.19 -21.21 -2.56
CA ALA A 197 -25.35 -21.23 -1.37
C ALA A 197 -26.15 -21.04 -0.07
N LYS A 198 -25.79 -21.78 0.98
CA LYS A 198 -26.36 -21.65 2.32
C LYS A 198 -25.54 -20.69 3.20
N ARG A 199 -24.23 -20.71 3.07
CA ARG A 199 -23.26 -19.97 3.87
C ARG A 199 -22.19 -19.30 2.98
N PRO A 200 -22.58 -18.32 2.15
CA PRO A 200 -21.61 -17.59 1.34
C PRO A 200 -20.70 -16.74 2.20
N LEU A 201 -19.46 -16.55 1.73
CA LEU A 201 -18.44 -15.66 2.31
C LEU A 201 -17.85 -14.78 1.22
N ILE A 202 -17.60 -13.52 1.50
CA ILE A 202 -16.85 -12.63 0.61
C ILE A 202 -15.43 -12.44 1.13
N ILE A 203 -14.44 -12.64 0.25
CA ILE A 203 -13.04 -12.24 0.44
C ILE A 203 -12.78 -10.99 -0.40
N ALA A 204 -12.77 -9.84 0.26
CA ALA A 204 -12.50 -8.57 -0.40
C ALA A 204 -10.99 -8.34 -0.54
N GLY A 205 -10.54 -8.12 -1.77
CA GLY A 205 -9.17 -7.71 -2.09
C GLY A 205 -9.05 -6.21 -2.36
N TYR A 206 -7.81 -5.76 -2.60
CA TYR A 206 -7.52 -4.35 -2.88
C TYR A 206 -8.24 -3.83 -4.14
N GLY A 207 -8.62 -4.71 -5.06
CA GLY A 207 -9.45 -4.36 -6.20
C GLY A 207 -10.75 -3.66 -5.81
N CYS A 208 -11.37 -4.02 -4.69
CA CYS A 208 -12.60 -3.37 -4.20
C CYS A 208 -12.36 -1.91 -3.81
N ILE A 209 -11.24 -1.61 -3.12
CA ILE A 209 -10.88 -0.23 -2.73
C ILE A 209 -10.51 0.57 -3.98
N ARG A 210 -9.67 0.02 -4.84
CA ARG A 210 -9.14 0.72 -6.00
C ARG A 210 -10.22 1.07 -7.04
N SER A 211 -11.25 0.26 -7.18
CA SER A 211 -12.38 0.51 -8.08
C SER A 211 -13.49 1.37 -7.46
N GLY A 212 -13.34 1.78 -6.18
CA GLY A 212 -14.37 2.51 -5.45
C GLY A 212 -15.64 1.69 -5.19
N ALA A 213 -15.52 0.36 -5.11
CA ALA A 213 -16.66 -0.55 -5.05
C ALA A 213 -17.17 -0.84 -3.62
N GLN A 214 -16.62 -0.19 -2.60
CA GLN A 214 -16.92 -0.47 -1.18
C GLN A 214 -18.40 -0.35 -0.87
N GLU A 215 -19.09 0.65 -1.41
CA GLU A 215 -20.52 0.87 -1.15
C GLU A 215 -21.38 -0.26 -1.75
N HIS A 216 -21.08 -0.73 -2.97
CA HIS A 216 -21.80 -1.86 -3.56
C HIS A 216 -21.50 -3.15 -2.79
N LEU A 217 -20.26 -3.36 -2.37
CA LEU A 217 -19.86 -4.49 -1.53
C LEU A 217 -20.66 -4.50 -0.21
N ARG A 218 -20.74 -3.35 0.47
CA ARG A 218 -21.51 -3.18 1.71
C ARG A 218 -22.99 -3.52 1.49
N ARG A 219 -23.62 -2.97 0.45
CA ARG A 219 -25.03 -3.21 0.13
C ARG A 219 -25.32 -4.68 -0.12
N ILE A 220 -24.48 -5.38 -0.89
CA ILE A 220 -24.64 -6.81 -1.16
C ILE A 220 -24.50 -7.60 0.14
N SER A 221 -23.47 -7.34 0.94
CA SER A 221 -23.24 -7.99 2.21
C SER A 221 -24.43 -7.82 3.17
N GLU A 222 -24.89 -6.58 3.41
CA GLU A 222 -26.01 -6.28 4.31
C GLU A 222 -27.34 -6.83 3.80
N ARG A 223 -27.66 -6.69 2.50
CA ARG A 223 -28.89 -7.17 1.90
C ARG A 223 -29.05 -8.68 1.98
N LEU A 224 -27.95 -9.39 1.77
CA LEU A 224 -27.97 -10.85 1.75
C LEU A 224 -27.48 -11.48 3.05
N ASN A 225 -27.09 -10.68 4.04
CA ASN A 225 -26.50 -11.14 5.31
C ASN A 225 -25.27 -12.05 5.07
N ILE A 226 -24.35 -11.60 4.18
CA ILE A 226 -23.14 -12.34 3.84
C ILE A 226 -21.94 -11.74 4.58
N PRO A 227 -21.23 -12.53 5.40
CA PRO A 227 -20.00 -12.08 6.05
C PRO A 227 -18.91 -11.70 5.05
N VAL A 228 -18.07 -10.74 5.46
CA VAL A 228 -16.95 -10.26 4.66
C VAL A 228 -15.67 -10.36 5.46
N THR A 229 -14.63 -10.90 4.84
CA THR A 229 -13.24 -10.76 5.27
C THR A 229 -12.43 -10.03 4.20
N SER A 230 -11.37 -9.37 4.58
CA SER A 230 -10.49 -8.67 3.64
C SER A 230 -9.08 -9.26 3.62
N SER A 231 -8.41 -9.17 2.47
CA SER A 231 -6.95 -9.30 2.49
C SER A 231 -6.35 -8.13 3.28
N LEU A 232 -5.15 -8.28 3.84
CA LEU A 232 -4.50 -7.21 4.59
C LEU A 232 -4.43 -5.89 3.80
N LYS A 233 -4.14 -5.96 2.50
CA LYS A 233 -4.10 -4.79 1.61
C LYS A 233 -5.46 -4.14 1.40
N ALA A 234 -6.52 -4.86 1.69
CA ALA A 234 -7.90 -4.41 1.55
C ALA A 234 -8.60 -4.09 2.88
N LYS A 235 -7.87 -3.93 3.98
CA LYS A 235 -8.46 -3.39 5.23
C LYS A 235 -9.14 -2.07 4.91
N GLY A 236 -10.42 -1.91 5.31
CA GLY A 236 -11.27 -0.78 4.93
C GLY A 236 -12.07 -0.98 3.64
N ALA A 237 -12.00 -2.15 2.97
CA ALA A 237 -12.94 -2.50 1.91
C ALA A 237 -14.39 -2.65 2.43
N ILE A 238 -14.54 -3.04 3.68
CA ILE A 238 -15.76 -2.95 4.50
C ILE A 238 -15.39 -2.30 5.82
N ASP A 239 -16.35 -1.65 6.48
CA ASP A 239 -16.17 -1.19 7.87
C ASP A 239 -15.91 -2.41 8.77
N GLU A 240 -14.72 -2.50 9.37
CA GLU A 240 -14.37 -3.64 10.23
C GLU A 240 -15.11 -3.63 11.58
N ARG A 241 -15.83 -2.55 11.89
CA ARG A 241 -16.74 -2.44 13.05
C ARG A 241 -18.14 -2.97 12.72
N SER A 242 -18.42 -3.30 11.45
CA SER A 242 -19.70 -3.89 11.01
C SER A 242 -19.92 -5.27 11.64
N ALA A 243 -21.19 -5.58 11.91
CA ALA A 243 -21.62 -6.88 12.44
C ALA A 243 -21.31 -8.06 11.48
N LEU A 244 -21.07 -7.80 10.19
CA LEU A 244 -20.74 -8.81 9.19
C LEU A 244 -19.23 -8.89 8.89
N SER A 245 -18.39 -8.15 9.59
CA SER A 245 -16.95 -8.19 9.38
C SER A 245 -16.27 -9.29 10.17
N LEU A 246 -15.50 -10.13 9.48
CA LEU A 246 -14.59 -11.11 10.07
C LEU A 246 -13.16 -10.58 10.23
N GLY A 247 -12.93 -9.27 9.95
CA GLY A 247 -11.60 -8.69 9.92
C GLY A 247 -10.75 -9.19 8.76
N SER A 248 -9.43 -9.21 8.93
CA SER A 248 -8.50 -9.58 7.87
C SER A 248 -8.23 -11.08 7.81
N LEU A 249 -8.12 -11.62 6.59
CA LEU A 249 -7.66 -12.98 6.31
C LEU A 249 -6.13 -13.00 6.15
N GLY A 250 -5.45 -13.89 6.84
CA GLY A 250 -4.02 -14.12 6.67
C GLY A 250 -3.32 -14.70 7.89
N VAL A 251 -2.12 -15.22 7.68
CA VAL A 251 -1.31 -15.91 8.71
C VAL A 251 -0.93 -15.00 9.90
N THR A 252 -0.98 -13.70 9.73
CA THR A 252 -0.70 -12.71 10.77
C THR A 252 -1.96 -12.16 11.42
N SER A 253 -3.16 -12.63 11.06
CA SER A 253 -4.45 -12.19 11.61
C SER A 253 -4.94 -13.10 12.73
N GLY A 254 -5.99 -12.67 13.44
CA GLY A 254 -6.59 -13.40 14.57
C GLY A 254 -7.17 -14.78 14.28
N GLY A 255 -7.14 -15.23 13.01
CA GLY A 255 -7.59 -16.55 12.59
C GLY A 255 -9.10 -16.74 12.46
N TYR A 256 -9.91 -15.72 12.78
CA TYR A 256 -11.38 -15.80 12.71
C TYR A 256 -11.89 -16.07 11.31
N ALA A 257 -11.38 -15.32 10.35
CA ALA A 257 -11.75 -15.47 8.93
C ALA A 257 -11.36 -16.85 8.38
N MET A 258 -10.17 -17.34 8.74
CA MET A 258 -9.72 -18.69 8.35
C MET A 258 -10.66 -19.76 8.90
N ARG A 259 -10.99 -19.70 10.19
CA ARG A 259 -11.87 -20.66 10.83
C ARG A 259 -13.29 -20.62 10.25
N TYR A 260 -13.83 -19.41 9.98
CA TYR A 260 -15.14 -19.30 9.33
C TYR A 260 -15.12 -19.90 7.91
N LEU A 261 -14.06 -19.62 7.17
CA LEU A 261 -13.86 -20.19 5.84
C LEU A 261 -13.81 -21.73 5.89
N GLU A 262 -13.12 -22.33 6.85
CA GLU A 262 -12.99 -23.78 6.98
C GLU A 262 -14.30 -24.45 7.40
N GLN A 263 -15.00 -23.90 8.38
CA GLN A 263 -16.09 -24.58 9.10
C GLN A 263 -17.47 -24.24 8.58
N GLU A 264 -17.67 -23.02 8.06
CA GLU A 264 -19.00 -22.50 7.75
C GLU A 264 -19.24 -22.30 6.26
N ALA A 265 -18.27 -21.76 5.51
CA ALA A 265 -18.49 -21.32 4.14
C ALA A 265 -18.65 -22.48 3.16
N ASP A 266 -19.68 -22.39 2.29
CA ASP A 266 -19.92 -23.30 1.16
C ASP A 266 -19.69 -22.63 -0.22
N LEU A 267 -19.82 -21.29 -0.28
CA LEU A 267 -19.49 -20.46 -1.44
C LEU A 267 -18.54 -19.35 -1.02
N VAL A 268 -17.51 -19.09 -1.81
CA VAL A 268 -16.57 -18.00 -1.61
C VAL A 268 -16.53 -17.08 -2.82
N LEU A 269 -16.84 -15.79 -2.60
CA LEU A 269 -16.68 -14.75 -3.60
C LEU A 269 -15.34 -14.06 -3.38
N VAL A 270 -14.38 -14.25 -4.27
CA VAL A 270 -13.05 -13.62 -4.22
C VAL A 270 -13.05 -12.41 -5.14
N LEU A 271 -13.08 -11.23 -4.55
CA LEU A 271 -13.31 -9.96 -5.23
C LEU A 271 -12.03 -9.11 -5.24
N GLY A 272 -11.27 -9.14 -6.34
CA GLY A 272 -10.04 -8.36 -6.49
C GLY A 272 -8.91 -8.76 -5.53
N ALA A 273 -8.84 -10.03 -5.16
CA ALA A 273 -7.83 -10.59 -4.25
C ALA A 273 -6.94 -11.60 -4.97
N GLY A 274 -5.64 -11.32 -5.01
CA GLY A 274 -4.66 -12.12 -5.75
C GLY A 274 -4.01 -13.27 -4.99
N PHE A 275 -4.45 -13.65 -3.80
CA PHE A 275 -3.91 -14.74 -2.97
C PHE A 275 -2.39 -14.74 -2.88
N ASN A 276 -1.82 -13.81 -2.12
CA ASN A 276 -0.41 -13.83 -1.77
C ASN A 276 -0.11 -14.86 -0.65
N GLU A 277 1.15 -15.05 -0.30
CA GLU A 277 1.62 -15.97 0.74
C GLU A 277 0.82 -15.86 2.05
N ARG A 278 0.55 -14.61 2.50
CA ARG A 278 -0.14 -14.36 3.78
C ARG A 278 -1.62 -14.73 3.71
N THR A 279 -2.34 -14.26 2.69
CA THR A 279 -3.80 -14.47 2.56
C THR A 279 -4.18 -15.88 2.12
N SER A 280 -3.26 -16.62 1.51
CA SER A 280 -3.46 -18.03 1.12
C SER A 280 -2.99 -19.03 2.17
N TYR A 281 -2.53 -18.56 3.33
CA TYR A 281 -1.90 -19.43 4.35
C TYR A 281 -0.80 -20.32 3.74
N VAL A 282 0.12 -19.66 2.99
CA VAL A 282 1.22 -20.34 2.29
C VAL A 282 0.69 -21.32 1.22
N TRP A 283 -0.31 -20.87 0.48
CA TRP A 283 -0.99 -21.63 -0.59
C TRP A 283 -1.53 -22.98 -0.14
N ASP A 284 -2.13 -23.03 1.05
CA ASP A 284 -2.75 -24.24 1.57
C ASP A 284 -3.85 -24.71 0.62
N LYS A 285 -3.67 -25.89 0.06
CA LYS A 285 -4.60 -26.52 -0.91
C LYS A 285 -5.98 -26.79 -0.32
N HIS A 286 -6.06 -26.90 1.02
CA HIS A 286 -7.31 -27.18 1.72
C HIS A 286 -8.12 -25.92 2.01
N LEU A 287 -7.53 -24.73 1.85
CA LEU A 287 -8.18 -23.46 2.19
C LEU A 287 -9.56 -23.31 1.54
N LEU A 288 -9.69 -23.65 0.25
CA LEU A 288 -10.92 -23.55 -0.53
C LEU A 288 -11.46 -24.91 -0.98
N ALA A 289 -10.93 -26.02 -0.48
CA ALA A 289 -11.35 -27.36 -0.88
C ALA A 289 -12.83 -27.63 -0.54
N GLY A 290 -13.58 -28.15 -1.52
CA GLY A 290 -15.00 -28.49 -1.36
C GLY A 290 -15.96 -27.31 -1.32
N LYS A 291 -15.49 -26.11 -1.68
CA LYS A 291 -16.30 -24.90 -1.75
C LYS A 291 -16.48 -24.45 -3.20
N THR A 292 -17.64 -23.89 -3.51
CA THR A 292 -17.84 -23.20 -4.79
C THR A 292 -17.08 -21.87 -4.76
N LEU A 293 -16.38 -21.54 -5.84
CA LEU A 293 -15.54 -20.35 -5.92
C LEU A 293 -15.95 -19.46 -7.09
N ILE A 294 -16.30 -18.20 -6.80
CA ILE A 294 -16.42 -17.13 -7.79
C ILE A 294 -15.20 -16.24 -7.66
N GLN A 295 -14.44 -16.06 -8.73
CA GLN A 295 -13.28 -15.16 -8.73
C GLN A 295 -13.46 -14.04 -9.74
N VAL A 296 -13.32 -12.79 -9.27
CA VAL A 296 -13.43 -11.58 -10.09
C VAL A 296 -12.19 -10.73 -9.92
N ASP A 297 -11.52 -10.39 -11.01
CA ASP A 297 -10.37 -9.47 -11.02
C ASP A 297 -10.28 -8.75 -12.37
N ASN A 298 -9.69 -7.54 -12.37
CA ASN A 298 -9.41 -6.79 -13.60
C ASN A 298 -8.06 -7.14 -14.24
N SER A 299 -7.36 -8.11 -13.69
CA SER A 299 -6.07 -8.61 -14.19
C SER A 299 -6.16 -10.12 -14.39
N ASP A 300 -6.01 -10.54 -15.65
CA ASP A 300 -5.94 -11.95 -16.05
C ASP A 300 -4.87 -12.73 -15.30
N GLN A 301 -3.74 -12.09 -14.99
CA GLN A 301 -2.63 -12.67 -14.22
C GLN A 301 -3.00 -13.03 -12.76
N GLN A 302 -4.08 -12.48 -12.22
CA GLN A 302 -4.55 -12.79 -10.88
C GLN A 302 -5.63 -13.88 -10.86
N LEU A 303 -6.36 -14.01 -11.97
CA LEU A 303 -7.40 -15.02 -12.10
C LEU A 303 -6.78 -16.42 -12.15
N GLU A 304 -7.31 -17.32 -11.32
CA GLU A 304 -6.84 -18.72 -11.17
C GLU A 304 -5.33 -18.89 -10.94
N LYS A 305 -4.65 -17.84 -10.48
CA LYS A 305 -3.21 -17.91 -10.20
C LYS A 305 -2.85 -18.99 -9.18
N VAL A 306 -3.72 -19.24 -8.21
CA VAL A 306 -3.48 -20.17 -7.09
C VAL A 306 -4.57 -21.24 -6.99
N PHE A 307 -5.83 -20.83 -6.99
CA PHE A 307 -6.98 -21.71 -6.84
C PHE A 307 -7.84 -21.67 -8.10
N ARG A 308 -8.35 -22.83 -8.54
CA ARG A 308 -9.33 -22.89 -9.62
C ARG A 308 -10.68 -22.41 -9.12
N ALA A 309 -11.40 -21.68 -9.97
CA ALA A 309 -12.74 -21.16 -9.69
C ALA A 309 -13.80 -21.83 -10.55
N ASP A 310 -15.00 -22.00 -10.00
CA ASP A 310 -16.18 -22.48 -10.72
C ASP A 310 -16.74 -21.40 -11.65
N LEU A 311 -16.53 -20.12 -11.28
CA LEU A 311 -16.85 -18.98 -12.13
C LEU A 311 -15.71 -17.96 -12.10
N VAL A 312 -15.11 -17.74 -13.27
CA VAL A 312 -14.04 -16.75 -13.48
C VAL A 312 -14.60 -15.55 -14.23
N VAL A 313 -14.44 -14.35 -13.67
CA VAL A 313 -14.92 -13.12 -14.28
C VAL A 313 -13.78 -12.12 -14.41
N HIS A 314 -13.36 -11.86 -15.64
CA HIS A 314 -12.39 -10.80 -15.95
C HIS A 314 -13.12 -9.48 -16.13
N ALA A 315 -13.23 -8.68 -15.08
CA ALA A 315 -13.98 -7.43 -15.09
C ALA A 315 -13.44 -6.41 -14.07
N ASP A 316 -13.80 -5.14 -14.29
CA ASP A 316 -13.68 -4.10 -13.26
C ASP A 316 -14.64 -4.40 -12.10
N LEU A 317 -14.14 -4.29 -10.87
CA LEU A 317 -14.89 -4.63 -9.65
C LEU A 317 -16.05 -3.67 -9.40
N GLY A 318 -15.89 -2.39 -9.71
CA GLY A 318 -16.96 -1.39 -9.57
C GLY A 318 -18.14 -1.75 -10.47
N THR A 319 -17.86 -2.00 -11.75
CA THR A 319 -18.86 -2.42 -12.73
C THR A 319 -19.52 -3.74 -12.35
N TYR A 320 -18.71 -4.74 -11.96
CA TYR A 320 -19.24 -6.05 -11.59
C TYR A 320 -20.18 -5.97 -10.36
N LEU A 321 -19.74 -5.33 -9.27
CA LEU A 321 -20.52 -5.25 -8.04
C LEU A 321 -21.76 -4.36 -8.18
N GLN A 322 -21.69 -3.28 -8.97
CA GLN A 322 -22.86 -2.46 -9.31
C GLN A 322 -23.91 -3.27 -10.07
N THR A 323 -23.49 -4.03 -11.08
CA THR A 323 -24.39 -4.84 -11.89
C THR A 323 -24.98 -5.99 -11.08
N LEU A 324 -24.14 -6.64 -10.25
CA LEU A 324 -24.56 -7.73 -9.37
C LEU A 324 -25.59 -7.24 -8.32
N ASP A 325 -25.36 -6.09 -7.67
CA ASP A 325 -26.31 -5.49 -6.70
C ASP A 325 -27.67 -5.23 -7.38
N THR A 326 -27.64 -4.67 -8.60
CA THR A 326 -28.86 -4.43 -9.38
C THR A 326 -29.59 -5.74 -9.71
N ALA A 327 -28.88 -6.79 -10.14
CA ALA A 327 -29.46 -8.08 -10.47
C ALA A 327 -30.05 -8.79 -9.24
N ILE A 328 -29.34 -8.75 -8.10
CA ILE A 328 -29.82 -9.28 -6.82
C ILE A 328 -31.15 -8.64 -6.43
N GLN A 329 -31.29 -7.32 -6.59
CA GLN A 329 -32.54 -6.59 -6.31
C GLN A 329 -33.65 -7.00 -7.29
N ALA A 330 -33.37 -6.95 -8.59
CA ALA A 330 -34.36 -7.24 -9.63
C ALA A 330 -34.88 -8.67 -9.54
N GLN A 331 -34.02 -9.64 -9.26
CA GLN A 331 -34.35 -11.04 -9.11
C GLN A 331 -34.85 -11.44 -7.71
N LYS A 332 -34.95 -10.47 -6.78
CA LYS A 332 -35.41 -10.66 -5.39
C LYS A 332 -34.72 -11.85 -4.71
N VAL A 333 -33.37 -11.87 -4.78
CA VAL A 333 -32.59 -12.92 -4.11
C VAL A 333 -32.84 -12.83 -2.60
N ALA A 334 -33.19 -13.98 -2.01
CA ALA A 334 -33.51 -14.02 -0.58
C ALA A 334 -32.26 -13.80 0.28
N GLU A 335 -32.44 -13.13 1.41
CA GLU A 335 -31.44 -13.03 2.46
C GLU A 335 -31.02 -14.41 2.96
N LYS A 336 -29.76 -14.56 3.31
CA LYS A 336 -29.24 -15.78 3.93
C LYS A 336 -29.64 -15.86 5.40
N GLY A 337 -29.55 -17.04 5.98
CA GLY A 337 -29.87 -17.24 7.37
C GLY A 337 -29.02 -16.34 8.29
N PRO A 338 -29.48 -16.09 9.52
CA PRO A 338 -28.79 -15.20 10.46
C PRO A 338 -27.37 -15.70 10.74
N VAL A 339 -26.42 -14.76 10.80
CA VAL A 339 -25.01 -15.01 11.12
C VAL A 339 -24.64 -14.12 12.30
N ASP A 340 -24.22 -14.71 13.41
CA ASP A 340 -23.71 -13.98 14.56
C ASP A 340 -22.17 -14.05 14.58
N ILE A 341 -21.56 -13.10 13.90
CA ILE A 341 -20.10 -13.01 13.79
C ILE A 341 -19.46 -12.68 15.14
N ALA A 342 -20.11 -11.85 15.96
CA ALA A 342 -19.57 -11.49 17.27
C ALA A 342 -19.43 -12.72 18.19
N THR A 343 -20.48 -13.53 18.28
CA THR A 343 -20.43 -14.80 19.04
C THR A 343 -19.41 -15.78 18.43
N PHE A 344 -19.33 -15.86 17.10
CA PHE A 344 -18.33 -16.72 16.44
C PHE A 344 -16.89 -16.29 16.75
N ILE A 345 -16.59 -14.99 16.69
CA ILE A 345 -15.28 -14.43 17.04
C ILE A 345 -14.96 -14.72 18.51
N ALA A 346 -15.90 -14.46 19.43
CA ALA A 346 -15.71 -14.69 20.87
C ALA A 346 -15.42 -16.18 21.18
N ALA A 347 -16.18 -17.09 20.57
CA ALA A 347 -15.96 -18.53 20.72
C ALA A 347 -14.61 -18.98 20.15
N THR A 348 -14.21 -18.43 19.00
CA THR A 348 -12.91 -18.71 18.38
C THR A 348 -11.76 -18.23 19.25
N GLN A 349 -11.88 -17.02 19.82
CA GLN A 349 -10.88 -16.48 20.74
C GLN A 349 -10.76 -17.34 22.01
N ALA A 350 -11.88 -17.67 22.64
CA ALA A 350 -11.89 -18.52 23.86
C ALA A 350 -11.22 -19.90 23.62
N GLN A 351 -11.43 -20.49 22.45
CA GLN A 351 -10.76 -21.74 22.07
C GLN A 351 -9.25 -21.56 21.86
N ALA A 352 -8.83 -20.45 21.24
CA ALA A 352 -7.42 -20.11 21.06
C ALA A 352 -6.73 -19.88 22.42
N ASP A 353 -7.39 -19.16 23.32
CA ASP A 353 -6.89 -18.91 24.69
C ASP A 353 -6.73 -20.20 25.48
N ALA A 354 -7.76 -21.06 25.48
CA ALA A 354 -7.72 -22.36 26.15
C ALA A 354 -6.63 -23.30 25.60
N ALA A 355 -6.31 -23.17 24.31
CA ALA A 355 -5.25 -23.94 23.65
C ALA A 355 -3.85 -23.31 23.77
N GLY A 356 -3.70 -22.15 24.43
CA GLY A 356 -2.44 -21.39 24.47
C GLY A 356 -1.96 -20.88 23.11
N LYS A 357 -2.90 -20.69 22.16
CA LYS A 357 -2.62 -20.27 20.77
C LYS A 357 -2.99 -18.82 20.49
N THR A 358 -3.25 -18.03 21.52
CA THR A 358 -3.49 -16.59 21.38
C THR A 358 -2.27 -15.92 20.77
N ILE A 359 -2.49 -15.15 19.71
CA ILE A 359 -1.37 -14.50 18.96
C ILE A 359 -0.66 -13.48 19.84
N PHE A 360 -1.42 -12.67 20.56
CA PHE A 360 -0.88 -11.62 21.42
C PHE A 360 -1.30 -11.86 22.87
N ASN A 361 -0.34 -12.13 23.72
CA ASN A 361 -0.51 -12.29 25.16
C ASN A 361 -0.62 -10.93 25.88
N ARG A 362 -0.68 -10.92 27.21
CA ARG A 362 -0.83 -9.71 28.03
C ARG A 362 0.32 -8.72 27.93
N GLN A 363 1.49 -9.14 27.45
CA GLN A 363 2.63 -8.22 27.24
C GLN A 363 2.30 -7.13 26.21
N PHE A 364 1.26 -7.32 25.37
CA PHE A 364 0.81 -6.36 24.36
C PHE A 364 -0.46 -5.60 24.76
N ASP A 365 -0.93 -5.68 26.00
CA ASP A 365 -2.21 -5.06 26.41
C ASP A 365 -2.17 -3.54 26.27
N HIS A 366 -1.04 -2.88 26.60
CA HIS A 366 -0.90 -1.42 26.40
C HIS A 366 -0.92 -1.03 24.90
N VAL A 367 -0.39 -1.88 24.00
CA VAL A 367 -0.47 -1.67 22.55
C VAL A 367 -1.91 -1.84 22.08
N ARG A 368 -2.63 -2.83 22.58
CA ARG A 368 -4.06 -3.02 22.30
C ARG A 368 -4.88 -1.82 22.78
N ALA A 369 -4.61 -1.34 24.00
CA ALA A 369 -5.27 -0.17 24.57
C ALA A 369 -4.98 1.09 23.74
N PHE A 370 -3.75 1.27 23.23
CA PHE A 370 -3.41 2.36 22.31
C PHE A 370 -4.28 2.36 21.05
N TYR A 371 -4.44 1.21 20.38
CA TYR A 371 -5.29 1.15 19.18
C TYR A 371 -6.77 1.37 19.49
N SER A 372 -7.24 0.86 20.64
CA SER A 372 -8.60 1.16 21.11
C SER A 372 -8.80 2.65 21.38
N TRP A 373 -7.82 3.30 22.02
CA TRP A 373 -7.81 4.75 22.22
C TRP A 373 -7.85 5.48 20.87
N LEU A 374 -7.03 5.08 19.91
CA LEU A 374 -6.96 5.68 18.58
C LEU A 374 -8.32 5.61 17.85
N GLU A 375 -9.00 4.45 17.89
CA GLU A 375 -10.33 4.26 17.30
C GLU A 375 -11.39 5.20 17.88
N HIS A 376 -11.31 5.49 19.18
CA HIS A 376 -12.25 6.39 19.86
C HIS A 376 -11.91 7.88 19.65
N ARG A 377 -10.62 8.18 19.55
CA ARG A 377 -10.12 9.55 19.41
C ARG A 377 -10.39 10.17 18.05
N PHE A 378 -10.46 9.35 17.00
CA PHE A 378 -10.65 9.80 15.61
C PHE A 378 -11.91 9.22 14.97
N PRO A 379 -13.12 9.62 15.46
CA PRO A 379 -14.39 9.09 14.94
C PRO A 379 -14.70 9.55 13.50
N ASP A 380 -14.05 10.62 13.04
CA ASP A 380 -14.19 11.15 11.68
C ASP A 380 -13.16 10.59 10.68
N GLY A 381 -12.37 9.65 11.16
CA GLY A 381 -11.40 8.91 10.37
C GLY A 381 -10.00 9.51 10.39
N LEU A 382 -9.06 8.69 9.98
CA LEU A 382 -7.64 9.01 9.85
C LEU A 382 -7.02 8.29 8.64
N VAL A 383 -5.82 8.69 8.26
CA VAL A 383 -5.01 7.99 7.25
C VAL A 383 -3.81 7.36 7.92
N MET A 384 -3.65 6.07 7.74
CA MET A 384 -2.60 5.28 8.38
C MET A 384 -1.74 4.56 7.33
N PHE A 385 -0.43 4.80 7.38
CA PHE A 385 0.56 3.98 6.69
C PHE A 385 1.21 3.02 7.67
N ASP A 386 1.24 1.74 7.32
CA ASP A 386 1.74 0.66 8.17
C ASP A 386 3.01 0.05 7.58
N ASP A 387 4.13 0.14 8.30
CA ASP A 387 5.43 -0.40 7.89
C ASP A 387 5.63 -1.84 8.37
N ASN A 388 4.70 -2.73 8.00
CA ASN A 388 4.68 -4.15 8.41
C ASN A 388 4.49 -4.36 9.92
N ILE A 389 3.77 -3.48 10.59
CA ILE A 389 3.47 -3.58 12.02
C ILE A 389 2.28 -4.49 12.25
N VAL A 390 2.56 -5.72 12.71
CA VAL A 390 1.51 -6.73 12.97
C VAL A 390 0.46 -6.27 13.99
N PHE A 391 0.78 -5.32 14.85
CA PHE A 391 -0.17 -4.75 15.82
C PHE A 391 -1.27 -3.95 15.12
N ALA A 392 -0.92 -3.05 14.19
CA ALA A 392 -1.89 -2.30 13.39
C ALA A 392 -2.82 -3.23 12.60
N GLN A 393 -2.27 -4.33 12.10
CA GLN A 393 -3.02 -5.32 11.34
C GLN A 393 -4.08 -6.05 12.16
N ASN A 394 -3.84 -6.21 13.48
CA ASN A 394 -4.68 -7.01 14.37
C ASN A 394 -5.53 -6.18 15.34
N PHE A 395 -5.02 -5.05 15.82
CA PHE A 395 -5.68 -4.29 16.88
C PHE A 395 -6.48 -3.12 16.34
N TYR A 396 -6.10 -2.56 15.17
CA TYR A 396 -6.85 -1.46 14.58
C TYR A 396 -7.98 -1.96 13.68
N ARG A 397 -9.22 -1.60 14.01
CA ARG A 397 -10.39 -1.87 13.17
C ARG A 397 -10.68 -0.66 12.29
N VAL A 398 -10.39 -0.81 11.01
CA VAL A 398 -10.56 0.24 10.01
C VAL A 398 -12.05 0.52 9.79
N SER A 399 -12.48 1.76 10.05
CA SER A 399 -13.85 2.21 9.77
C SER A 399 -14.02 2.60 8.30
N ALA A 400 -15.26 2.84 7.88
CA ALA A 400 -15.56 3.31 6.53
C ALA A 400 -14.97 4.71 6.22
N LYS A 401 -14.59 5.49 7.26
CA LYS A 401 -13.99 6.82 7.12
C LYS A 401 -12.46 6.80 7.12
N ASP A 402 -11.86 5.70 7.56
CA ASP A 402 -10.41 5.54 7.62
C ASP A 402 -9.82 5.13 6.27
N ARG A 403 -8.53 5.43 6.10
CA ARG A 403 -7.72 4.91 5.00
C ARG A 403 -6.51 4.18 5.58
N PHE A 404 -6.42 2.89 5.36
CA PHE A 404 -5.33 2.06 5.85
C PHE A 404 -4.47 1.55 4.69
N TYR A 405 -3.17 1.86 4.72
CA TYR A 405 -2.22 1.55 3.67
C TYR A 405 -1.06 0.70 4.17
N PRO A 406 -1.19 -0.64 4.17
CA PRO A 406 -0.11 -1.52 4.57
C PRO A 406 0.97 -1.61 3.49
N ASN A 407 2.20 -1.78 3.91
CA ASN A 407 3.36 -2.01 3.05
C ASN A 407 3.46 -3.50 2.70
N THR A 408 2.71 -3.95 1.70
CA THR A 408 2.59 -5.37 1.34
C THR A 408 3.14 -5.73 -0.05
N GLY A 409 3.59 -4.77 -0.84
CA GLY A 409 4.14 -4.99 -2.17
C GLY A 409 5.51 -5.67 -2.10
N VAL A 410 6.56 -4.88 -2.04
CA VAL A 410 7.94 -5.34 -1.81
C VAL A 410 8.24 -5.48 -0.31
N SER A 411 7.40 -4.88 0.53
CA SER A 411 7.56 -4.88 2.00
C SER A 411 8.87 -4.25 2.50
N SER A 412 9.35 -3.24 1.80
CA SER A 412 10.56 -2.50 2.21
C SER A 412 10.30 -1.69 3.48
N LEU A 413 11.11 -1.90 4.50
CA LEU A 413 11.06 -1.06 5.71
C LEU A 413 11.44 0.39 5.39
N GLY A 414 10.99 1.33 6.24
CA GLY A 414 11.22 2.75 6.06
C GLY A 414 10.24 3.43 5.09
N HIS A 415 9.14 2.76 4.72
CA HIS A 415 8.13 3.26 3.78
C HIS A 415 7.12 4.22 4.43
N ALA A 416 6.67 3.95 5.67
CA ALA A 416 5.48 4.60 6.24
C ALA A 416 5.62 6.13 6.38
N ILE A 417 6.76 6.62 6.90
CA ILE A 417 6.99 8.06 7.09
C ILE A 417 6.96 8.82 5.76
N PRO A 418 7.82 8.50 4.76
CA PRO A 418 7.78 9.24 3.51
C PRO A 418 6.46 9.08 2.74
N ALA A 419 5.81 7.92 2.77
CA ALA A 419 4.50 7.73 2.13
C ALA A 419 3.41 8.61 2.76
N ALA A 420 3.38 8.73 4.09
CA ALA A 420 2.48 9.65 4.79
C ALA A 420 2.77 11.10 4.42
N ILE A 421 4.05 11.52 4.37
CA ILE A 421 4.43 12.87 3.91
C ILE A 421 3.90 13.14 2.50
N GLY A 422 4.08 12.20 1.56
CA GLY A 422 3.56 12.38 0.20
C GLY A 422 2.04 12.52 0.14
N THR A 423 1.32 11.82 1.00
CA THR A 423 -0.15 11.85 1.07
C THR A 423 -0.69 13.18 1.59
N SER A 424 0.06 13.91 2.41
CA SER A 424 -0.36 15.21 2.96
C SER A 424 -0.69 16.27 1.91
N PHE A 425 -0.20 16.10 0.69
CA PHE A 425 -0.52 17.03 -0.41
C PHE A 425 -1.91 16.81 -1.02
N GLU A 426 -2.67 15.81 -0.55
CA GLU A 426 -3.98 15.45 -1.09
C GLU A 426 -5.06 15.27 -0.03
N VAL A 427 -4.71 15.05 1.24
CA VAL A 427 -5.67 14.75 2.29
C VAL A 427 -5.50 15.67 3.49
N ASP A 428 -6.63 16.08 4.09
CA ASP A 428 -6.68 16.93 5.30
C ASP A 428 -6.87 16.11 6.60
N GLN A 429 -7.11 14.80 6.47
CA GLN A 429 -7.28 13.90 7.61
C GLN A 429 -5.96 13.74 8.37
N PRO A 430 -5.99 13.51 9.70
CA PRO A 430 -4.78 13.22 10.47
C PRO A 430 -4.00 12.05 9.89
N LEU A 431 -2.69 12.28 9.66
CA LEU A 431 -1.78 11.30 9.06
C LEU A 431 -1.00 10.57 10.15
N PHE A 432 -0.99 9.24 10.05
CA PHE A 432 -0.26 8.36 10.94
C PHE A 432 0.71 7.47 10.17
N ALA A 433 1.96 7.40 10.63
CA ALA A 433 2.97 6.46 10.17
C ALA A 433 3.27 5.48 11.30
N MET A 434 2.85 4.22 11.15
CA MET A 434 3.13 3.13 12.09
C MET A 434 4.45 2.47 11.69
N ILE A 435 5.46 2.51 12.54
CA ILE A 435 6.80 2.07 12.18
C ILE A 435 7.52 1.45 13.39
N GLY A 436 8.33 0.41 13.14
CA GLY A 436 9.26 -0.13 14.13
C GLY A 436 10.56 0.67 14.15
N ASP A 437 11.32 0.54 15.23
CA ASP A 437 12.59 1.23 15.41
C ASP A 437 13.63 0.93 14.32
N GLY A 438 13.72 -0.32 13.86
CA GLY A 438 14.59 -0.67 12.73
C GLY A 438 14.19 0.02 11.42
N GLY A 439 12.89 0.08 11.10
CA GLY A 439 12.38 0.79 9.94
C GLY A 439 12.55 2.31 10.05
N PHE A 440 12.35 2.85 11.26
CA PHE A 440 12.52 4.27 11.54
C PHE A 440 13.95 4.75 11.22
N GLN A 441 14.96 4.00 11.63
CA GLN A 441 16.37 4.36 11.35
C GLN A 441 16.69 4.44 9.84
N MET A 442 15.93 3.73 8.99
CA MET A 442 16.13 3.74 7.53
C MET A 442 15.58 4.99 6.84
N CYS A 443 14.69 5.75 7.49
CA CYS A 443 13.99 6.87 6.84
C CYS A 443 13.81 8.11 7.73
N ALA A 444 14.36 8.12 8.94
CA ALA A 444 14.13 9.19 9.93
C ALA A 444 14.46 10.60 9.40
N MET A 445 15.45 10.73 8.51
CA MET A 445 15.82 12.02 7.95
C MET A 445 14.71 12.64 7.09
N GLU A 446 13.75 11.85 6.57
CA GLU A 446 12.60 12.40 5.84
C GLU A 446 11.64 13.19 6.74
N ILE A 447 11.73 13.05 8.06
CA ILE A 447 11.04 13.94 9.01
C ILE A 447 11.39 15.41 8.74
N MET A 448 12.62 15.68 8.34
CA MET A 448 13.03 17.05 7.96
C MET A 448 12.36 17.53 6.67
N THR A 449 11.89 16.64 5.82
CA THR A 449 11.01 17.03 4.69
C THR A 449 9.67 17.52 5.22
N ALA A 450 9.06 16.80 6.18
CA ALA A 450 7.83 17.25 6.82
C ALA A 450 8.02 18.60 7.55
N VAL A 451 9.11 18.78 8.26
CA VAL A 451 9.47 20.04 8.94
C VAL A 451 9.60 21.20 7.94
N ASN A 452 10.31 20.99 6.83
CA ASN A 452 10.59 22.03 5.84
C ASN A 452 9.34 22.50 5.08
N TYR A 453 8.29 21.68 5.04
CA TYR A 453 7.04 21.98 4.32
C TYR A 453 5.84 22.16 5.25
N ASP A 454 6.07 22.25 6.57
CA ASP A 454 5.05 22.43 7.62
C ASP A 454 3.94 21.36 7.54
N ILE A 455 4.34 20.09 7.30
CA ILE A 455 3.41 18.97 7.14
C ILE A 455 3.08 18.36 8.50
N PRO A 456 1.81 18.35 8.93
CA PRO A 456 1.39 17.63 10.12
C PRO A 456 1.58 16.12 9.94
N LEU A 457 2.22 15.46 10.92
CA LEU A 457 2.50 14.04 10.86
C LEU A 457 2.57 13.42 12.25
N ASN A 458 1.92 12.28 12.45
CA ASN A 458 1.98 11.52 13.68
C ASN A 458 2.74 10.21 13.44
N ILE A 459 3.92 10.10 14.00
CA ILE A 459 4.78 8.93 13.89
C ILE A 459 4.60 8.08 15.14
N ILE A 460 4.11 6.87 14.98
CA ILE A 460 3.96 5.89 16.06
C ILE A 460 5.10 4.90 15.93
N LEU A 461 6.07 5.07 16.81
CA LEU A 461 7.31 4.31 16.85
C LEU A 461 7.20 3.18 17.86
N PHE A 462 7.16 1.94 17.38
CA PHE A 462 7.24 0.75 18.24
C PHE A 462 8.71 0.42 18.49
N ASN A 463 9.15 0.68 19.72
CA ASN A 463 10.54 0.55 20.13
C ASN A 463 10.75 -0.70 20.97
N ASN A 464 11.50 -1.66 20.44
CA ASN A 464 11.90 -2.89 21.14
C ASN A 464 13.40 -3.19 21.01
N ASN A 465 14.21 -2.27 20.50
CA ASN A 465 15.67 -2.40 20.29
C ASN A 465 16.08 -3.63 19.46
N THR A 466 15.20 -4.08 18.56
CA THR A 466 15.48 -5.27 17.74
C THR A 466 14.65 -5.29 16.46
N MET A 467 15.10 -6.06 15.47
CA MET A 467 14.30 -6.48 14.33
C MET A 467 13.28 -7.54 14.80
N GLY A 468 12.22 -7.11 15.49
CA GLY A 468 11.34 -7.97 16.31
C GLY A 468 10.79 -9.21 15.61
N LEU A 469 10.35 -9.12 14.34
CA LEU A 469 9.88 -10.29 13.59
C LEU A 469 11.01 -11.24 13.18
N ILE A 470 12.21 -10.72 12.97
CA ILE A 470 13.41 -11.53 12.69
C ILE A 470 13.82 -12.26 13.96
N ARG A 471 13.93 -11.54 15.08
CA ARG A 471 14.25 -12.13 16.39
C ARG A 471 13.24 -13.20 16.78
N LYS A 472 11.94 -12.94 16.61
CA LYS A 472 10.88 -13.94 16.80
C LYS A 472 11.13 -15.20 15.97
N ASN A 473 11.50 -15.07 14.70
CA ASN A 473 11.76 -16.23 13.85
C ASN A 473 13.02 -16.97 14.28
N GLN A 474 14.07 -16.25 14.72
CA GLN A 474 15.28 -16.88 15.28
C GLN A 474 14.98 -17.62 16.58
N HIS A 475 14.09 -17.08 17.44
CA HIS A 475 13.58 -17.77 18.62
C HIS A 475 12.86 -19.08 18.24
N HIS A 476 11.84 -19.01 17.40
CA HIS A 476 10.98 -20.17 17.12
C HIS A 476 11.63 -21.23 16.21
N LEU A 477 12.43 -20.82 15.22
CA LEU A 477 12.94 -21.72 14.19
C LEU A 477 14.40 -22.17 14.44
N TYR A 478 15.17 -21.37 15.17
CA TYR A 478 16.61 -21.56 15.34
C TYR A 478 17.07 -21.65 16.80
N GLN A 479 16.13 -21.97 17.75
CA GLN A 479 16.44 -22.29 19.14
C GLN A 479 17.24 -21.16 19.84
N ASP A 480 16.75 -19.94 19.77
CA ASP A 480 17.37 -18.74 20.36
C ASP A 480 18.77 -18.38 19.83
N ARG A 481 19.11 -18.86 18.65
CA ARG A 481 20.36 -18.48 18.00
C ARG A 481 20.21 -17.10 17.34
N PHE A 482 20.27 -16.06 18.18
CA PHE A 482 20.14 -14.67 17.75
C PHE A 482 21.42 -14.18 17.08
N ILE A 483 21.28 -13.57 15.88
CA ILE A 483 22.37 -12.94 15.15
C ILE A 483 21.83 -11.74 14.36
N ASP A 484 22.52 -10.62 14.43
CA ASP A 484 22.27 -9.39 13.66
C ASP A 484 20.82 -8.90 13.70
N CYS A 485 20.12 -9.14 14.81
CA CYS A 485 18.74 -8.68 15.01
C CYS A 485 18.60 -7.62 16.10
N ASP A 486 19.52 -7.56 17.04
CA ASP A 486 19.51 -6.62 18.17
C ASP A 486 20.44 -5.44 17.89
N PHE A 487 20.01 -4.24 18.30
CA PHE A 487 20.76 -3.00 18.11
C PHE A 487 20.44 -1.98 19.20
N THR A 488 21.30 -0.97 19.30
CA THR A 488 21.08 0.18 20.19
C THR A 488 20.39 1.29 19.42
N ASN A 489 19.29 1.79 19.96
CA ASN A 489 18.60 2.96 19.43
C ASN A 489 19.24 4.26 19.90
N PRO A 490 19.12 5.36 19.13
CA PRO A 490 19.36 6.69 19.66
C PRO A 490 18.36 7.02 20.78
N ASP A 491 18.67 8.01 21.60
CA ASP A 491 17.67 8.64 22.47
C ASP A 491 16.65 9.39 21.58
N PHE A 492 15.45 8.83 21.45
CA PHE A 492 14.42 9.38 20.56
C PHE A 492 13.87 10.74 21.05
N ALA A 493 13.94 11.03 22.35
CA ALA A 493 13.56 12.35 22.87
C ALA A 493 14.55 13.43 22.41
N LEU A 494 15.86 13.16 22.52
CA LEU A 494 16.90 14.06 22.03
C LEU A 494 16.87 14.18 20.51
N LEU A 495 16.62 13.10 19.80
CA LEU A 495 16.47 13.10 18.34
C LEU A 495 15.28 13.97 17.91
N ALA A 496 14.11 13.79 18.53
CA ALA A 496 12.94 14.61 18.29
C ALA A 496 13.21 16.09 18.56
N GLN A 497 13.89 16.39 19.66
CA GLN A 497 14.32 17.76 19.98
C GLN A 497 15.23 18.34 18.88
N SER A 498 16.15 17.54 18.33
CA SER A 498 17.05 17.99 17.26
C SER A 498 16.31 18.27 15.96
N PHE A 499 15.21 17.56 15.67
CA PHE A 499 14.32 17.82 14.53
C PHE A 499 13.34 18.98 14.79
N GLY A 500 13.21 19.46 16.02
CA GLY A 500 12.23 20.48 16.40
C GLY A 500 10.79 19.95 16.46
N ILE A 501 10.61 18.66 16.73
CA ILE A 501 9.31 17.99 16.81
C ILE A 501 8.99 17.55 18.24
N LYS A 502 7.70 17.25 18.51
CA LYS A 502 7.25 16.78 19.83
C LYS A 502 7.56 15.30 20.02
N HIS A 503 7.89 14.90 21.24
CA HIS A 503 8.07 13.51 21.63
C HIS A 503 7.19 13.17 22.84
N CYS A 504 6.62 11.97 22.82
CA CYS A 504 5.88 11.41 23.95
C CYS A 504 6.17 9.91 24.03
N ARG A 505 6.56 9.45 25.23
CA ARG A 505 6.86 8.03 25.49
C ARG A 505 5.74 7.39 26.28
N VAL A 506 5.36 6.20 25.81
CA VAL A 506 4.32 5.33 26.37
C VAL A 506 4.96 3.99 26.74
N ASP A 507 5.14 3.74 28.04
CA ASP A 507 5.69 2.51 28.58
C ASP A 507 4.59 1.57 29.11
N SER A 508 3.39 2.11 29.37
CA SER A 508 2.27 1.38 29.97
C SER A 508 0.92 1.94 29.52
N GLU A 509 -0.16 1.24 29.84
CA GLU A 509 -1.53 1.71 29.56
C GLU A 509 -1.85 3.04 30.25
N GLN A 510 -1.33 3.28 31.47
CA GLN A 510 -1.54 4.55 32.18
C GLN A 510 -0.95 5.75 31.44
N ASP A 511 0.13 5.54 30.69
CA ASP A 511 0.79 6.61 29.92
C ASP A 511 -0.04 7.09 28.72
N LEU A 512 -1.08 6.36 28.31
CA LEU A 512 -1.99 6.78 27.25
C LEU A 512 -2.71 8.10 27.60
N THR A 513 -2.85 8.42 28.88
CA THR A 513 -3.39 9.71 29.32
C THR A 513 -2.53 10.91 28.88
N LYS A 514 -1.23 10.72 28.64
CA LYS A 514 -0.36 11.76 28.12
C LYS A 514 -0.74 12.19 26.70
N LEU A 515 -1.34 11.27 25.94
CA LEU A 515 -1.75 11.51 24.55
C LEU A 515 -2.91 12.50 24.44
N GLU A 516 -3.71 12.68 25.50
CA GLU A 516 -4.82 13.65 25.51
C GLU A 516 -4.34 15.11 25.38
N ALA A 517 -3.09 15.40 25.75
CA ALA A 517 -2.49 16.73 25.63
C ALA A 517 -1.85 17.00 24.26
N ILE A 518 -1.83 16.01 23.34
CA ILE A 518 -1.18 16.11 22.05
C ILE A 518 -2.15 16.62 20.99
N ASP A 519 -1.72 17.62 20.23
CA ASP A 519 -2.40 18.03 19.01
C ASP A 519 -1.97 17.15 17.84
N PHE A 520 -2.85 16.27 17.39
CA PHE A 520 -2.64 15.34 16.29
C PHE A 520 -2.99 15.92 14.91
N TYR A 521 -3.54 17.12 14.88
CA TYR A 521 -3.93 17.80 13.64
C TYR A 521 -2.88 18.80 13.16
N HIS A 522 -2.03 19.28 14.07
CA HIS A 522 -1.02 20.28 13.75
C HIS A 522 0.36 19.89 14.30
N GLY A 523 1.39 20.13 13.49
CA GLY A 523 2.77 19.83 13.84
C GLY A 523 3.13 18.35 13.67
N ILE A 524 4.32 18.01 14.13
CA ILE A 524 4.86 16.66 14.00
C ILE A 524 5.04 16.07 15.40
N ASN A 525 4.46 14.88 15.59
CA ASN A 525 4.50 14.15 16.84
C ASN A 525 5.23 12.81 16.67
N LEU A 526 6.19 12.51 17.51
CA LEU A 526 6.83 11.20 17.64
C LEU A 526 6.32 10.54 18.93
N ILE A 527 5.46 9.56 18.78
CA ILE A 527 4.92 8.77 19.89
C ILE A 527 5.69 7.46 19.96
N GLU A 528 6.51 7.31 20.97
CA GLU A 528 7.34 6.13 21.20
C GLU A 528 6.59 5.16 22.12
N ILE A 529 6.21 4.00 21.60
CA ILE A 529 5.56 2.92 22.36
C ILE A 529 6.59 1.84 22.64
N MET A 530 6.90 1.63 23.91
CA MET A 530 7.88 0.64 24.32
C MET A 530 7.30 -0.76 24.28
N ILE A 531 8.07 -1.69 23.75
CA ILE A 531 7.74 -3.11 23.73
C ILE A 531 8.93 -3.89 24.28
N ASP A 532 8.65 -4.91 25.08
CA ASP A 532 9.68 -5.82 25.55
C ASP A 532 10.34 -6.54 24.36
N GLN A 533 11.67 -6.54 24.34
CA GLN A 533 12.47 -7.19 23.31
C GLN A 533 12.13 -8.67 23.11
N ASP A 534 11.78 -9.35 24.22
CA ASP A 534 11.42 -10.78 24.24
C ASP A 534 9.91 -11.04 24.17
N ALA A 535 9.10 -10.01 23.91
CA ALA A 535 7.69 -10.17 23.64
C ALA A 535 7.47 -10.56 22.16
N TYR A 536 7.07 -11.80 21.92
CA TYR A 536 6.84 -12.31 20.58
C TYR A 536 5.36 -12.61 20.32
N PRO A 537 4.80 -12.16 19.17
CA PRO A 537 3.48 -12.63 18.75
C PRO A 537 3.54 -14.12 18.38
N ASN A 538 2.60 -14.89 18.92
CA ASN A 538 2.53 -16.34 18.77
C ASN A 538 1.86 -16.77 17.46
N TYR A 539 2.53 -16.54 16.34
CA TYR A 539 2.13 -17.09 15.05
C TYR A 539 3.36 -17.66 14.32
N SER A 540 3.17 -18.70 13.54
CA SER A 540 4.20 -19.24 12.67
C SER A 540 3.78 -19.08 11.22
N SER A 541 4.64 -18.48 10.41
CA SER A 541 4.58 -18.65 8.97
C SER A 541 5.16 -20.03 8.67
N ARG A 542 4.33 -20.98 8.30
CA ARG A 542 4.82 -22.27 7.78
C ARG A 542 5.49 -21.98 6.42
N ARG A 543 6.81 -21.92 6.40
CA ARG A 543 7.60 -21.96 5.16
C ARG A 543 8.14 -23.35 4.96
#